data_6181ff588fcb1e49995f934d8194f725
#
_entry.id   6181ff588fcb1e49995f934d8194f725
#
_cell.length_a   1.000
_cell.length_b   1.000
_cell.length_c   1.000
_cell.angle_alpha   90.00
_cell.angle_beta   90.00
_cell.angle_gamma   90.00
#
_symmetry.space_group_name_H-M   'P 1'
#
loop_
_entity.id
_entity.type
_entity.pdbx_description
1 polymer ?
#
loop_
_entity_poly.entity_id
_entity_poly.type
_entity_poly.pdbx_seq_one_letter_code
_entity_poly.pdbx_strand_id
1 'polypeptide(L)'
;MNSLILDNGLRVVYAPSPTNTVYLGLALDAGTRDETNEESGMAHFAEHLSFKGTDKRTSRQIITYMESVGGDLNAFTGKEETVYYCTCQKEHFHRAMDILFDVVFHSKYPQEEMDKEVEVVIDEIESYNDSPSELIYDDFEAMLFQGHPLGRNILGDADRLRTYKTEDVLNYTHRLYVPSNAVLFVYGNVSENEIMKQIRVTDIGPQDPPPYPSTREGSGYNRLVPTSAGHYTPSPCGRVGEGSGGGRVIHKDTHQAHIMMGARAFGGNHEKHLALFLANNILGGPGLSSRLNLALREKRGLVYTVESTLTTYTDTGVWAIYFGCDHHDAEKCKRIVKKELQRLCDAPLSDKALAAAKRQIIGQIALSYDNFESVAIGMGKRMLHYGRTQTKEKMIERIQALTAEQVWDAAKEVFNPENLTILEYR
;
A
#
# COMPACT_ATOMS: atom_id res chain seq x y z
N MET A 1 -2.53 9.29 20.12
CA MET A 1 -1.35 8.94 19.29
C MET A 1 -0.28 9.99 19.52
N ASN A 2 0.91 9.58 19.83
CA ASN A 2 2.06 10.44 20.14
C ASN A 2 3.20 10.12 19.15
N SER A 3 4.09 11.09 18.94
CA SER A 3 5.25 10.88 18.05
C SER A 3 6.47 11.66 18.54
N LEU A 4 7.65 11.16 18.23
CA LEU A 4 8.94 11.81 18.47
C LEU A 4 9.94 11.45 17.37
N ILE A 5 11.03 12.18 17.27
CA ILE A 5 12.11 11.94 16.30
C ILE A 5 13.41 11.81 17.11
N LEU A 6 14.18 10.77 16.80
CA LEU A 6 15.48 10.52 17.44
C LEU A 6 16.61 11.26 16.71
N ASP A 7 17.78 11.37 17.35
CA ASP A 7 18.93 12.09 16.80
C ASP A 7 19.43 11.51 15.46
N ASN A 8 19.30 10.18 15.26
CA ASN A 8 19.60 9.50 13.99
C ASN A 8 18.49 9.61 12.93
N GLY A 9 17.46 10.42 13.17
CA GLY A 9 16.36 10.67 12.27
C GLY A 9 15.24 9.64 12.29
N LEU A 10 15.34 8.55 13.06
CA LEU A 10 14.26 7.58 13.21
C LEU A 10 13.02 8.26 13.84
N ARG A 11 11.91 8.18 13.14
CA ARG A 11 10.61 8.66 13.64
C ARG A 11 9.94 7.55 14.44
N VAL A 12 9.42 7.89 15.59
CA VAL A 12 8.68 6.94 16.44
C VAL A 12 7.25 7.43 16.59
N VAL A 13 6.28 6.56 16.33
CA VAL A 13 4.86 6.83 16.56
C VAL A 13 4.28 5.74 17.45
N TYR A 14 3.52 6.12 18.46
CA TYR A 14 2.95 5.13 19.37
C TYR A 14 1.54 5.53 19.85
N ALA A 15 0.74 4.51 20.11
CA ALA A 15 -0.61 4.66 20.65
C ALA A 15 -0.82 3.65 21.80
N PRO A 16 -0.86 4.12 23.07
CA PRO A 16 -1.17 3.27 24.20
C PRO A 16 -2.57 2.67 24.09
N SER A 17 -2.70 1.38 24.37
CA SER A 17 -3.96 0.64 24.40
C SER A 17 -3.96 -0.33 25.60
N PRO A 18 -5.08 -0.61 26.22
CA PRO A 18 -5.13 -1.52 27.39
C PRO A 18 -4.92 -3.00 27.03
N THR A 19 -4.81 -3.34 25.73
CA THR A 19 -4.57 -4.73 25.32
C THR A 19 -3.19 -5.23 25.76
N ASN A 20 -3.11 -6.49 26.20
CA ASN A 20 -1.83 -7.14 26.50
C ASN A 20 -1.03 -7.53 25.25
N THR A 21 -1.67 -7.55 24.10
CA THR A 21 -0.99 -7.76 22.82
C THR A 21 -0.39 -6.44 22.35
N VAL A 22 0.85 -6.48 21.90
CA VAL A 22 1.57 -5.34 21.32
C VAL A 22 1.79 -5.61 19.83
N TYR A 23 1.44 -4.63 19.02
CA TYR A 23 1.67 -4.58 17.57
C TYR A 23 2.72 -3.51 17.32
N LEU A 24 3.82 -3.89 16.72
CA LEU A 24 4.93 -2.97 16.47
C LEU A 24 5.63 -3.32 15.15
N GLY A 25 6.33 -2.36 14.58
CA GLY A 25 7.07 -2.59 13.34
C GLY A 25 7.84 -1.37 12.87
N LEU A 26 8.61 -1.59 11.82
CA LEU A 26 9.36 -0.58 11.09
C LEU A 26 8.76 -0.44 9.69
N ALA A 27 8.27 0.75 9.37
CA ALA A 27 7.85 1.12 8.03
C ALA A 27 8.98 1.93 7.38
N LEU A 28 9.45 1.47 6.23
CA LEU A 28 10.54 2.07 5.46
C LEU A 28 9.97 2.76 4.23
N ASP A 29 10.44 3.96 3.91
CA ASP A 29 10.13 4.66 2.66
C ASP A 29 11.00 4.07 1.54
N ALA A 30 10.72 2.83 1.20
CA ALA A 30 11.45 1.97 0.28
C ALA A 30 10.48 0.97 -0.33
N GLY A 31 10.08 1.19 -1.57
CA GLY A 31 9.20 0.32 -2.33
C GLY A 31 9.67 0.22 -3.78
N THR A 32 8.89 -0.44 -4.64
CA THR A 32 9.29 -0.57 -6.05
C THR A 32 9.33 0.76 -6.80
N ARG A 33 8.68 1.79 -6.28
CA ARG A 33 8.77 3.15 -6.81
C ARG A 33 10.18 3.73 -6.67
N ASP A 34 10.96 3.29 -5.67
CA ASP A 34 12.29 3.80 -5.34
C ASP A 34 13.42 3.01 -6.01
N GLU A 35 13.07 1.96 -6.74
CA GLU A 35 14.00 1.20 -7.57
C GLU A 35 14.50 2.03 -8.77
N THR A 36 15.74 1.81 -9.17
CA THR A 36 16.23 2.24 -10.48
C THR A 36 15.69 1.29 -11.57
N ASN A 37 15.98 1.57 -12.84
CA ASN A 37 15.58 0.68 -13.93
C ASN A 37 16.33 -0.67 -13.90
N GLU A 38 17.50 -0.70 -13.26
CA GLU A 38 18.33 -1.87 -13.06
C GLU A 38 17.96 -2.68 -11.80
N GLU A 39 17.08 -2.16 -10.95
CA GLU A 39 16.69 -2.77 -9.66
C GLU A 39 15.30 -3.41 -9.68
N SER A 40 14.82 -3.89 -10.83
CA SER A 40 13.46 -4.46 -10.95
C SER A 40 13.23 -5.62 -9.98
N GLY A 41 12.24 -5.48 -9.06
CA GLY A 41 11.91 -6.47 -8.02
C GLY A 41 12.84 -6.46 -6.82
N MET A 42 13.80 -5.54 -6.74
CA MET A 42 14.79 -5.48 -5.65
C MET A 42 14.15 -5.21 -4.29
N ALA A 43 13.11 -4.37 -4.24
CA ALA A 43 12.42 -4.06 -2.99
C ALA A 43 11.82 -5.32 -2.35
N HIS A 44 11.10 -6.11 -3.14
CA HIS A 44 10.48 -7.37 -2.70
C HIS A 44 11.54 -8.44 -2.41
N PHE A 45 12.54 -8.57 -3.26
CA PHE A 45 13.62 -9.53 -3.06
C PHE A 45 14.43 -9.24 -1.79
N ALA A 46 14.75 -7.98 -1.50
CA ALA A 46 15.41 -7.57 -0.27
C ALA A 46 14.58 -7.90 0.99
N GLU A 47 13.25 -7.79 0.91
CA GLU A 47 12.35 -8.20 1.98
C GLU A 47 12.49 -9.70 2.28
N HIS A 48 12.34 -10.58 1.27
CA HIS A 48 12.54 -12.03 1.41
C HIS A 48 13.88 -12.38 2.04
N LEU A 49 14.94 -11.74 1.54
CA LEU A 49 16.31 -11.98 1.98
C LEU A 49 16.61 -11.49 3.38
N SER A 50 15.86 -10.53 3.92
CA SER A 50 16.05 -10.03 5.29
C SER A 50 15.85 -11.11 6.35
N PHE A 51 15.14 -12.19 6.02
CA PHE A 51 14.92 -13.35 6.91
C PHE A 51 15.98 -14.45 6.74
N LYS A 52 16.97 -14.29 5.86
CA LYS A 52 17.95 -15.34 5.52
C LYS A 52 19.26 -15.26 6.33
N GLY A 53 19.40 -14.30 7.21
CA GLY A 53 20.51 -14.20 8.16
C GLY A 53 20.95 -12.78 8.43
N THR A 54 21.27 -12.52 9.69
CA THR A 54 21.83 -11.26 10.18
C THR A 54 23.23 -11.46 10.75
N ASP A 55 23.84 -10.40 11.26
CA ASP A 55 25.10 -10.48 12.00
C ASP A 55 24.98 -11.33 13.27
N LYS A 56 23.79 -11.36 13.88
CA LYS A 56 23.54 -12.04 15.18
C LYS A 56 22.84 -13.39 15.03
N ARG A 57 22.11 -13.62 13.91
CA ARG A 57 21.19 -14.75 13.80
C ARG A 57 21.24 -15.44 12.44
N THR A 58 21.15 -16.75 12.46
CA THR A 58 20.88 -17.56 11.26
C THR A 58 19.38 -17.45 10.89
N SER A 59 19.02 -17.79 9.63
CA SER A 59 17.63 -17.81 9.16
C SER A 59 16.71 -18.59 10.10
N ARG A 60 17.10 -19.80 10.52
CA ARG A 60 16.33 -20.61 11.47
C ARG A 60 16.11 -19.90 12.81
N GLN A 61 17.12 -19.21 13.32
CA GLN A 61 16.99 -18.45 14.58
C GLN A 61 16.05 -17.25 14.40
N ILE A 62 16.05 -16.58 13.24
CA ILE A 62 15.13 -15.48 12.96
C ILE A 62 13.69 -15.99 12.99
N ILE A 63 13.38 -17.04 12.21
CA ILE A 63 12.04 -17.63 12.12
C ILE A 63 11.53 -18.05 13.50
N THR A 64 12.31 -18.81 14.25
CA THR A 64 11.87 -19.35 15.55
C THR A 64 11.92 -18.33 16.69
N TYR A 65 12.50 -17.15 16.48
CA TYR A 65 12.73 -16.18 17.55
C TYR A 65 11.42 -15.70 18.18
N MET A 66 10.47 -15.29 17.40
CA MET A 66 9.16 -14.85 17.92
C MET A 66 8.18 -16.01 18.09
N GLU A 67 8.18 -16.99 17.19
CA GLU A 67 7.30 -18.15 17.26
C GLU A 67 7.45 -18.93 18.58
N SER A 68 8.68 -19.06 19.10
CA SER A 68 8.96 -19.77 20.35
C SER A 68 8.28 -19.17 21.59
N VAL A 69 7.78 -17.95 21.50
CA VAL A 69 7.02 -17.25 22.57
C VAL A 69 5.59 -16.93 22.15
N GLY A 70 5.11 -17.54 21.06
CA GLY A 70 3.75 -17.32 20.54
C GLY A 70 3.56 -15.95 19.89
N GLY A 71 4.64 -15.28 19.48
CA GLY A 71 4.61 -14.06 18.69
C GLY A 71 4.71 -14.37 17.21
N ASP A 72 4.37 -13.38 16.38
CA ASP A 72 4.44 -13.44 14.93
C ASP A 72 5.36 -12.33 14.41
N LEU A 73 6.13 -12.62 13.34
CA LEU A 73 7.05 -11.72 12.68
C LEU A 73 6.82 -11.84 11.18
N ASN A 74 6.41 -10.73 10.55
CA ASN A 74 6.03 -10.68 9.13
C ASN A 74 6.57 -9.42 8.46
N ALA A 75 6.52 -9.41 7.12
CA ALA A 75 6.80 -8.25 6.31
C ALA A 75 5.90 -8.22 5.08
N PHE A 76 5.83 -7.06 4.42
CA PHE A 76 5.30 -6.92 3.08
C PHE A 76 5.93 -5.73 2.36
N THR A 77 6.00 -5.83 1.05
CA THR A 77 6.49 -4.79 0.15
C THR A 77 5.36 -4.20 -0.67
N GLY A 78 5.26 -2.88 -0.69
CA GLY A 78 4.35 -2.13 -1.54
C GLY A 78 5.09 -1.33 -2.62
N LYS A 79 4.33 -0.49 -3.33
CA LYS A 79 4.92 0.43 -4.32
C LYS A 79 5.77 1.53 -3.67
N GLU A 80 5.41 1.98 -2.48
CA GLU A 80 6.02 3.14 -1.81
C GLU A 80 6.68 2.80 -0.47
N GLU A 81 6.45 1.61 0.08
CA GLU A 81 7.00 1.22 1.38
C GLU A 81 7.27 -0.27 1.48
N THR A 82 8.20 -0.64 2.34
CA THR A 82 8.35 -1.98 2.90
C THR A 82 8.12 -1.91 4.41
N VAL A 83 7.31 -2.82 4.93
CA VAL A 83 6.93 -2.83 6.35
C VAL A 83 7.30 -4.17 6.96
N TYR A 84 8.13 -4.14 8.01
CA TYR A 84 8.42 -5.28 8.88
C TYR A 84 7.65 -5.10 10.17
N TYR A 85 6.89 -6.09 10.60
CA TYR A 85 6.06 -5.96 11.79
C TYR A 85 6.00 -7.23 12.61
N CYS A 86 5.69 -7.06 13.89
CA CYS A 86 5.62 -8.13 14.86
C CYS A 86 4.40 -7.95 15.76
N THR A 87 3.79 -9.08 16.11
CA THR A 87 2.71 -9.15 17.10
C THR A 87 3.15 -10.07 18.25
N CYS A 88 3.06 -9.58 19.49
CA CYS A 88 3.47 -10.37 20.65
C CYS A 88 2.73 -9.98 21.94
N GLN A 89 2.86 -10.80 22.98
CA GLN A 89 2.48 -10.39 24.33
C GLN A 89 3.43 -9.33 24.86
N LYS A 90 2.92 -8.40 25.69
CA LYS A 90 3.69 -7.28 26.26
C LYS A 90 5.03 -7.71 26.89
N GLU A 91 5.07 -8.82 27.57
CA GLU A 91 6.28 -9.34 28.22
C GLU A 91 7.42 -9.63 27.23
N HIS A 92 7.11 -9.85 25.95
CA HIS A 92 8.05 -10.11 24.87
C HIS A 92 8.36 -8.88 24.00
N PHE A 93 7.89 -7.68 24.38
CA PHE A 93 8.11 -6.44 23.65
C PHE A 93 9.59 -6.17 23.35
N HIS A 94 10.48 -6.39 24.34
CA HIS A 94 11.93 -6.22 24.15
C HIS A 94 12.51 -7.15 23.09
N ARG A 95 11.98 -8.37 23.02
CA ARG A 95 12.38 -9.39 22.04
C ARG A 95 11.92 -9.02 20.63
N ALA A 96 10.71 -8.52 20.50
CA ALA A 96 10.17 -8.03 19.23
C ALA A 96 10.94 -6.80 18.70
N MET A 97 11.30 -5.87 19.58
CA MET A 97 12.16 -4.74 19.22
C MET A 97 13.53 -5.22 18.71
N ASP A 98 14.19 -6.13 19.42
CA ASP A 98 15.52 -6.63 19.07
C ASP A 98 15.51 -7.32 17.69
N ILE A 99 14.54 -8.19 17.40
CA ILE A 99 14.46 -8.89 16.11
C ILE A 99 14.12 -7.97 14.94
N LEU A 100 13.20 -7.00 15.12
CA LEU A 100 12.82 -6.09 14.07
C LEU A 100 14.01 -5.22 13.61
N PHE A 101 14.76 -4.68 14.55
CA PHE A 101 15.94 -3.88 14.21
C PHE A 101 17.08 -4.73 13.63
N ASP A 102 17.21 -5.97 14.08
CA ASP A 102 18.22 -6.89 13.57
C ASP A 102 17.94 -7.27 12.09
N VAL A 103 16.71 -7.66 11.76
CA VAL A 103 16.38 -8.05 10.37
C VAL A 103 16.34 -6.85 9.41
N VAL A 104 16.03 -5.65 9.89
CA VAL A 104 15.93 -4.47 9.02
C VAL A 104 17.31 -3.83 8.77
N PHE A 105 18.16 -3.72 9.80
CA PHE A 105 19.37 -2.92 9.68
C PHE A 105 20.68 -3.74 9.67
N HIS A 106 20.61 -5.04 9.96
CA HIS A 106 21.80 -5.90 10.13
C HIS A 106 21.74 -7.20 9.31
N SER A 107 20.87 -7.28 8.29
CA SER A 107 20.83 -8.42 7.37
C SER A 107 22.05 -8.46 6.45
N LYS A 108 22.54 -9.68 6.18
CA LYS A 108 23.79 -9.93 5.41
C LYS A 108 23.57 -10.31 3.97
N TYR A 109 22.40 -10.80 3.64
CA TYR A 109 22.04 -11.26 2.30
C TYR A 109 23.03 -12.29 1.73
N PRO A 110 23.26 -13.46 2.39
CA PRO A 110 24.25 -14.43 1.95
C PRO A 110 23.93 -14.96 0.55
N GLN A 111 24.93 -14.99 -0.36
CA GLN A 111 24.73 -15.41 -1.75
C GLN A 111 24.12 -16.80 -1.87
N GLU A 112 24.54 -17.76 -1.03
CA GLU A 112 23.99 -19.13 -1.02
C GLU A 112 22.49 -19.17 -0.69
N GLU A 113 22.01 -18.27 0.16
CA GLU A 113 20.59 -18.14 0.48
C GLU A 113 19.83 -17.38 -0.63
N MET A 114 20.48 -16.38 -1.24
CA MET A 114 19.92 -15.67 -2.40
C MET A 114 19.67 -16.62 -3.57
N ASP A 115 20.65 -17.47 -3.89
CA ASP A 115 20.57 -18.43 -5.02
C ASP A 115 19.42 -19.43 -4.84
N LYS A 116 19.02 -19.72 -3.58
CA LYS A 116 17.84 -20.54 -3.26
C LYS A 116 16.55 -19.73 -3.33
N GLU A 117 16.56 -18.51 -2.79
CA GLU A 117 15.37 -17.68 -2.66
C GLU A 117 14.89 -17.10 -4.00
N VAL A 118 15.81 -16.89 -4.94
CA VAL A 118 15.48 -16.50 -6.32
C VAL A 118 14.43 -17.43 -6.94
N GLU A 119 14.62 -18.77 -6.81
CA GLU A 119 13.66 -19.71 -7.37
C GLU A 119 12.31 -19.67 -6.62
N VAL A 120 12.30 -19.41 -5.31
CA VAL A 120 11.05 -19.22 -4.54
C VAL A 120 10.27 -18.01 -5.05
N VAL A 121 10.96 -16.87 -5.26
CA VAL A 121 10.31 -15.66 -5.80
C VAL A 121 9.85 -15.86 -7.25
N ILE A 122 10.57 -16.65 -8.05
CA ILE A 122 10.14 -16.96 -9.41
C ILE A 122 8.89 -17.86 -9.40
N ASP A 123 8.83 -18.86 -8.53
CA ASP A 123 7.62 -19.68 -8.33
C ASP A 123 6.42 -18.80 -7.91
N GLU A 124 6.66 -17.76 -7.09
CA GLU A 124 5.63 -16.79 -6.73
C GLU A 124 5.18 -15.96 -7.94
N ILE A 125 6.12 -15.47 -8.78
CA ILE A 125 5.79 -14.77 -10.03
C ILE A 125 4.94 -15.66 -10.95
N GLU A 126 5.30 -16.94 -11.12
CA GLU A 126 4.56 -17.88 -11.94
C GLU A 126 3.16 -18.12 -11.38
N SER A 127 3.05 -18.38 -10.07
CA SER A 127 1.76 -18.56 -9.39
C SER A 127 0.85 -17.34 -9.54
N TYR A 128 1.42 -16.14 -9.46
CA TYR A 128 0.69 -14.89 -9.63
C TYR A 128 0.23 -14.70 -11.09
N ASN A 129 1.08 -15.04 -12.06
CA ASN A 129 0.76 -15.01 -13.48
C ASN A 129 -0.36 -15.98 -13.86
N ASP A 130 -0.50 -17.09 -13.13
CA ASP A 130 -1.55 -18.10 -13.30
C ASP A 130 -2.89 -17.69 -12.63
N SER A 131 -2.93 -16.55 -11.93
CA SER A 131 -4.13 -16.00 -11.31
C SER A 131 -4.63 -14.75 -12.05
N PRO A 132 -5.46 -14.85 -13.11
CA PRO A 132 -5.93 -13.70 -13.89
C PRO A 132 -6.66 -12.65 -13.05
N SER A 133 -7.35 -13.07 -11.99
CA SER A 133 -8.08 -12.19 -11.08
C SER A 133 -7.17 -11.33 -10.20
N GLU A 134 -5.93 -11.74 -9.98
CA GLU A 134 -4.91 -10.99 -9.23
C GLU A 134 -4.03 -10.18 -10.19
N LEU A 135 -3.48 -10.83 -11.21
CA LEU A 135 -2.58 -10.21 -12.18
C LEU A 135 -3.19 -8.98 -12.87
N ILE A 136 -4.51 -8.96 -13.08
CA ILE A 136 -5.18 -7.85 -13.78
C ILE A 136 -5.01 -6.50 -13.05
N TYR A 137 -4.81 -6.50 -11.72
CA TYR A 137 -4.58 -5.28 -10.96
C TYR A 137 -3.23 -4.65 -11.28
N ASP A 138 -2.17 -5.46 -11.32
CA ASP A 138 -0.81 -4.99 -11.65
C ASP A 138 -0.70 -4.56 -13.10
N ASP A 139 -1.24 -5.35 -14.04
CA ASP A 139 -1.26 -4.99 -15.46
C ASP A 139 -2.06 -3.71 -15.71
N PHE A 140 -3.15 -3.49 -14.95
CA PHE A 140 -3.92 -2.27 -15.05
C PHE A 140 -3.16 -1.06 -14.51
N GLU A 141 -2.48 -1.19 -13.38
CA GLU A 141 -1.62 -0.13 -12.85
C GLU A 141 -0.44 0.17 -13.79
N ALA A 142 0.18 -0.86 -14.37
CA ALA A 142 1.23 -0.69 -15.36
C ALA A 142 0.75 0.08 -16.61
N MET A 143 -0.49 -0.15 -17.04
CA MET A 143 -1.10 0.62 -18.13
C MET A 143 -1.35 2.08 -17.75
N LEU A 144 -1.87 2.34 -16.54
CA LEU A 144 -2.15 3.70 -16.06
C LEU A 144 -0.87 4.52 -15.84
N PHE A 145 0.19 3.86 -15.39
CA PHE A 145 1.47 4.46 -15.04
C PHE A 145 2.60 4.11 -16.04
N GLN A 146 2.25 3.93 -17.31
CA GLN A 146 3.26 3.61 -18.32
C GLN A 146 4.41 4.65 -18.33
N GLY A 147 5.65 4.15 -18.17
CA GLY A 147 6.84 5.00 -18.10
C GLY A 147 7.05 5.73 -16.76
N HIS A 148 6.21 5.48 -15.77
CA HIS A 148 6.34 6.01 -14.41
C HIS A 148 6.73 4.87 -13.43
N PRO A 149 7.52 5.13 -12.36
CA PRO A 149 7.94 4.11 -11.41
C PRO A 149 6.80 3.32 -10.74
N LEU A 150 5.63 3.92 -10.53
CA LEU A 150 4.45 3.22 -10.01
C LEU A 150 3.90 2.14 -10.95
N GLY A 151 4.26 2.16 -12.24
CA GLY A 151 3.90 1.10 -13.19
C GLY A 151 4.78 -0.14 -13.13
N ARG A 152 5.82 -0.18 -12.28
CA ARG A 152 6.67 -1.37 -12.10
C ARG A 152 5.91 -2.47 -11.35
N ASN A 153 6.16 -3.73 -11.72
CA ASN A 153 5.65 -4.88 -10.96
C ASN A 153 6.41 -5.00 -9.61
N ILE A 154 5.70 -5.32 -8.54
CA ILE A 154 6.31 -5.50 -7.20
C ILE A 154 7.24 -6.71 -7.19
N LEU A 155 6.85 -7.81 -7.82
CA LEU A 155 7.63 -9.03 -7.87
C LEU A 155 8.86 -8.93 -8.80
N GLY A 156 8.87 -7.93 -9.70
CA GLY A 156 9.96 -7.71 -10.63
C GLY A 156 9.95 -8.65 -11.85
N ASP A 157 11.14 -8.85 -12.42
CA ASP A 157 11.38 -9.68 -13.61
C ASP A 157 12.28 -10.87 -13.25
N ALA A 158 11.86 -12.09 -13.62
CA ALA A 158 12.53 -13.34 -13.29
C ALA A 158 13.98 -13.41 -13.80
N ASP A 159 14.23 -12.94 -15.05
CA ASP A 159 15.56 -12.95 -15.63
C ASP A 159 16.48 -11.96 -14.90
N ARG A 160 15.93 -10.82 -14.48
CA ARG A 160 16.67 -9.84 -13.70
C ARG A 160 17.00 -10.36 -12.29
N LEU A 161 16.07 -10.96 -11.59
CA LEU A 161 16.28 -11.54 -10.26
C LEU A 161 17.43 -12.54 -10.23
N ARG A 162 17.58 -13.38 -11.26
CA ARG A 162 18.69 -14.35 -11.37
C ARG A 162 20.07 -13.71 -11.50
N THR A 163 20.15 -12.44 -11.85
CA THR A 163 21.43 -11.75 -12.04
C THR A 163 21.96 -11.09 -10.76
N TYR A 164 21.11 -10.90 -9.76
CA TYR A 164 21.48 -10.17 -8.55
C TYR A 164 22.53 -10.87 -7.69
N LYS A 165 23.39 -10.07 -7.09
CA LYS A 165 24.41 -10.49 -6.15
C LYS A 165 24.21 -9.79 -4.81
N THR A 166 24.79 -10.36 -3.76
CA THR A 166 24.77 -9.76 -2.40
C THR A 166 25.09 -8.26 -2.43
N GLU A 167 26.03 -7.83 -3.25
CA GLU A 167 26.42 -6.42 -3.36
C GLU A 167 25.28 -5.53 -3.89
N ASP A 168 24.46 -6.03 -4.85
CA ASP A 168 23.32 -5.28 -5.39
C ASP A 168 22.28 -5.04 -4.31
N VAL A 169 21.95 -6.08 -3.52
CA VAL A 169 21.01 -5.96 -2.40
C VAL A 169 21.54 -5.05 -1.31
N LEU A 170 22.84 -5.16 -0.96
CA LEU A 170 23.47 -4.27 0.00
C LEU A 170 23.47 -2.81 -0.48
N ASN A 171 23.72 -2.55 -1.76
CA ASN A 171 23.66 -1.20 -2.31
C ASN A 171 22.27 -0.60 -2.20
N TYR A 172 21.20 -1.40 -2.48
CA TYR A 172 19.82 -0.99 -2.32
C TYR A 172 19.47 -0.71 -0.85
N THR A 173 19.77 -1.65 0.04
CA THR A 173 19.41 -1.54 1.46
C THR A 173 20.25 -0.49 2.19
N HIS A 174 21.54 -0.35 1.95
CA HIS A 174 22.36 0.73 2.51
C HIS A 174 21.87 2.11 2.08
N ARG A 175 21.25 2.21 0.93
CA ARG A 175 20.64 3.46 0.43
C ARG A 175 19.31 3.77 1.10
N LEU A 176 18.45 2.78 1.33
CA LEU A 176 17.05 2.99 1.70
C LEU A 176 16.70 2.49 3.11
N TYR A 177 17.38 1.45 3.62
CA TYR A 177 17.11 0.90 4.95
C TYR A 177 17.97 1.61 6.00
N VAL A 178 17.64 2.86 6.26
CA VAL A 178 18.34 3.71 7.22
C VAL A 178 17.33 4.33 8.20
N PRO A 179 17.74 4.61 9.45
CA PRO A 179 16.82 5.13 10.47
C PRO A 179 16.07 6.39 10.05
N SER A 180 16.74 7.31 9.36
CA SER A 180 16.12 8.56 8.90
C SER A 180 15.04 8.35 7.82
N ASN A 181 15.03 7.19 7.15
CA ASN A 181 14.04 6.79 6.16
C ASN A 181 12.97 5.85 6.75
N ALA A 182 12.96 5.67 8.08
CA ALA A 182 12.10 4.71 8.76
C ALA A 182 11.16 5.37 9.79
N VAL A 183 10.10 4.63 10.10
CA VAL A 183 9.17 4.92 11.20
C VAL A 183 9.01 3.67 12.05
N LEU A 184 9.39 3.73 13.31
CA LEU A 184 8.98 2.74 14.31
C LEU A 184 7.56 3.06 14.75
N PHE A 185 6.65 2.10 14.60
CA PHE A 185 5.30 2.22 15.14
C PHE A 185 5.07 1.20 16.24
N VAL A 186 4.35 1.61 17.31
CA VAL A 186 4.02 0.76 18.47
C VAL A 186 2.57 1.01 18.89
N TYR A 187 1.77 -0.04 18.93
CA TYR A 187 0.39 -0.01 19.41
C TYR A 187 0.18 -1.08 20.48
N GLY A 188 -0.29 -0.70 21.67
CA GLY A 188 -0.53 -1.65 22.75
C GLY A 188 -0.25 -1.06 24.14
N ASN A 189 -0.22 -1.92 25.16
CA ASN A 189 0.01 -1.54 26.55
C ASN A 189 1.52 -1.31 26.83
N VAL A 190 2.11 -0.38 26.10
CA VAL A 190 3.53 0.02 26.26
C VAL A 190 3.61 1.52 26.42
N SER A 191 4.32 1.97 27.43
CA SER A 191 4.53 3.41 27.70
C SER A 191 5.69 3.97 26.88
N GLU A 192 5.71 5.30 26.70
CA GLU A 192 6.86 6.00 26.08
C GLU A 192 8.19 5.66 26.75
N ASN A 193 8.21 5.62 28.08
CA ASN A 193 9.41 5.31 28.85
C ASN A 193 9.93 3.87 28.56
N GLU A 194 9.03 2.91 28.39
CA GLU A 194 9.40 1.52 28.02
C GLU A 194 9.97 1.49 26.60
N ILE A 195 9.35 2.20 25.64
CA ILE A 195 9.83 2.32 24.26
C ILE A 195 11.23 2.95 24.25
N MET A 196 11.40 4.11 24.91
CA MET A 196 12.68 4.80 24.96
C MET A 196 13.76 4.04 25.68
N LYS A 197 13.41 3.30 26.75
CA LYS A 197 14.35 2.41 27.43
C LYS A 197 14.84 1.31 26.50
N GLN A 198 13.95 0.70 25.71
CA GLN A 198 14.30 -0.35 24.79
C GLN A 198 15.14 0.17 23.61
N ILE A 199 14.81 1.33 23.05
CA ILE A 199 15.59 2.00 21.99
C ILE A 199 17.05 2.21 22.42
N ARG A 200 17.30 2.61 23.67
CA ARG A 200 18.66 2.84 24.18
C ARG A 200 19.54 1.60 24.26
N VAL A 201 18.95 0.41 24.35
CA VAL A 201 19.68 -0.86 24.50
C VAL A 201 19.65 -1.69 23.21
N THR A 202 18.83 -1.32 22.25
CA THR A 202 18.74 -1.97 20.94
C THR A 202 19.69 -1.25 19.96
N ASP A 203 20.34 -2.02 19.13
CA ASP A 203 21.11 -1.49 17.99
C ASP A 203 20.11 -1.03 16.92
N ILE A 204 19.86 0.28 16.87
CA ILE A 204 18.85 0.90 16.02
C ILE A 204 19.39 1.33 14.64
N GLY A 205 20.48 0.71 14.20
CA GLY A 205 21.10 0.99 12.90
C GLY A 205 22.09 2.18 12.94
N PRO A 206 22.60 2.60 11.77
CA PRO A 206 23.63 3.62 11.68
C PRO A 206 23.22 4.95 12.32
N GLN A 207 24.15 5.58 13.02
CA GLN A 207 23.92 6.85 13.72
C GLN A 207 24.02 8.06 12.77
N ASP A 208 24.80 7.95 11.73
CA ASP A 208 24.98 9.00 10.72
C ASP A 208 24.32 8.56 9.41
N PRO A 209 23.10 9.01 9.13
CA PRO A 209 22.46 8.69 7.87
C PRO A 209 23.19 9.42 6.75
N PRO A 210 23.48 8.75 5.62
CA PRO A 210 23.91 9.47 4.42
C PRO A 210 22.81 10.48 4.01
N PRO A 211 23.18 11.64 3.46
CA PRO A 211 22.21 12.61 2.99
C PRO A 211 21.49 12.07 1.77
N TYR A 212 20.27 11.58 1.92
CA TYR A 212 19.46 11.12 0.79
C TYR A 212 18.40 12.14 0.39
N PRO A 213 18.30 12.44 -0.90
CA PRO A 213 17.14 13.15 -1.43
C PRO A 213 15.93 12.22 -1.40
N SER A 214 14.84 12.62 -0.75
CA SER A 214 13.56 12.03 -1.05
C SER A 214 13.24 12.35 -2.52
N THR A 215 13.12 11.32 -3.37
CA THR A 215 12.80 11.49 -4.79
C THR A 215 11.32 11.85 -5.00
N ARG A 216 10.55 12.01 -3.93
CA ARG A 216 9.11 12.26 -3.97
C ARG A 216 8.81 13.73 -3.71
N GLU A 217 8.43 14.45 -4.76
CA GLU A 217 7.77 15.75 -4.63
C GLU A 217 6.39 15.52 -3.98
N GLY A 218 6.18 16.09 -2.79
CA GLY A 218 4.89 16.00 -2.10
C GLY A 218 4.92 15.47 -0.66
N SER A 219 6.01 14.87 -0.18
CA SER A 219 6.17 14.64 1.25
C SER A 219 6.39 16.00 1.93
N GLY A 220 5.45 16.41 2.79
CA GLY A 220 5.41 17.74 3.43
C GLY A 220 6.56 18.06 4.40
N TYR A 221 7.72 17.42 4.21
CA TYR A 221 8.96 17.72 4.90
C TYR A 221 9.93 18.41 3.95
N ASN A 222 10.06 19.74 4.09
CA ASN A 222 11.17 20.51 3.51
C ASN A 222 12.49 20.01 4.12
N ARG A 223 13.12 19.00 3.50
CA ARG A 223 14.55 18.73 3.72
C ARG A 223 15.35 19.67 2.82
N LEU A 224 16.12 20.55 3.42
CA LEU A 224 17.19 21.28 2.74
C LEU A 224 18.22 20.26 2.26
N VAL A 225 18.26 19.97 0.97
CA VAL A 225 19.21 19.05 0.34
C VAL A 225 20.21 19.84 -0.48
N PRO A 226 21.53 19.57 -0.35
CA PRO A 226 22.51 20.12 -1.29
C PRO A 226 22.36 19.45 -2.67
N THR A 227 22.24 20.26 -3.70
CA THR A 227 22.10 19.84 -5.10
C THR A 227 23.44 19.35 -5.66
N SER A 228 23.67 18.03 -5.71
CA SER A 228 24.67 17.45 -6.63
C SER A 228 24.47 15.93 -6.77
N ALA A 229 23.47 15.50 -7.52
CA ALA A 229 23.45 14.20 -8.22
C ALA A 229 22.34 14.27 -9.27
N GLY A 230 22.57 13.65 -10.44
CA GLY A 230 21.80 13.83 -11.66
C GLY A 230 20.28 13.85 -11.47
N HIS A 231 19.66 14.88 -11.98
CA HIS A 231 18.23 15.09 -11.90
C HIS A 231 17.49 14.00 -12.70
N TYR A 232 16.94 13.02 -12.01
CA TYR A 232 15.76 12.32 -12.51
C TYR A 232 14.55 13.25 -12.23
N THR A 233 14.10 13.96 -13.24
CA THR A 233 12.76 14.58 -13.20
C THR A 233 11.76 13.48 -13.48
N PRO A 234 10.93 13.06 -12.50
CA PRO A 234 9.84 12.14 -12.80
C PRO A 234 9.00 12.73 -13.93
N SER A 235 8.69 11.93 -14.95
CA SER A 235 7.65 12.32 -15.91
C SER A 235 6.41 12.71 -15.10
N PRO A 236 5.79 13.86 -15.37
CA PRO A 236 4.63 14.27 -14.59
C PRO A 236 3.61 13.15 -14.61
N CYS A 237 3.18 12.70 -13.44
CA CYS A 237 1.99 11.86 -13.32
C CYS A 237 0.91 12.53 -14.14
N GLY A 238 0.32 11.86 -15.13
CA GLY A 238 -0.77 12.41 -15.94
C GLY A 238 -1.89 12.92 -15.03
N ARG A 239 -2.78 13.73 -15.58
CA ARG A 239 -3.82 14.41 -14.80
C ARG A 239 -4.77 13.41 -14.15
N VAL A 240 -5.28 13.76 -12.97
CA VAL A 240 -6.38 13.04 -12.31
C VAL A 240 -7.56 12.91 -13.28
N GLY A 241 -8.21 11.75 -13.31
CA GLY A 241 -9.29 11.45 -14.25
C GLY A 241 -8.85 11.15 -15.67
N GLU A 242 -7.56 11.28 -16.02
CA GLU A 242 -7.04 10.78 -17.29
C GLU A 242 -6.84 9.26 -17.19
N GLY A 243 -7.64 8.53 -17.96
CA GLY A 243 -7.29 7.21 -18.42
C GLY A 243 -6.47 7.32 -19.69
N SER A 244 -5.83 6.24 -20.11
CA SER A 244 -5.15 6.18 -21.43
C SER A 244 -6.12 6.33 -22.61
N GLY A 245 -7.42 6.51 -22.34
CA GLY A 245 -8.50 6.61 -23.35
C GLY A 245 -8.65 5.38 -24.24
N GLY A 246 -7.99 4.26 -23.91
CA GLY A 246 -7.96 3.05 -24.71
C GLY A 246 -8.33 1.80 -23.93
N GLY A 247 -9.05 0.88 -24.57
CA GLY A 247 -9.27 -0.48 -24.07
C GLY A 247 -8.19 -1.43 -24.60
N ARG A 248 -7.67 -2.31 -23.75
CA ARG A 248 -6.79 -3.40 -24.14
C ARG A 248 -7.46 -4.73 -23.79
N VAL A 249 -7.53 -5.62 -24.78
CA VAL A 249 -7.97 -7.01 -24.59
C VAL A 249 -6.75 -7.92 -24.70
N ILE A 250 -6.58 -8.78 -23.69
CA ILE A 250 -5.52 -9.79 -23.66
C ILE A 250 -6.20 -11.15 -23.59
N HIS A 251 -5.83 -12.06 -24.49
CA HIS A 251 -6.33 -13.44 -24.50
C HIS A 251 -5.50 -14.28 -23.54
N LYS A 252 -6.15 -14.84 -22.51
CA LYS A 252 -5.53 -15.64 -21.43
C LYS A 252 -6.22 -16.99 -21.19
N ASP A 253 -7.05 -17.47 -22.10
CA ASP A 253 -7.76 -18.76 -21.98
C ASP A 253 -8.42 -18.95 -20.59
N THR A 254 -9.20 -17.94 -20.17
CA THR A 254 -9.89 -17.95 -18.88
C THR A 254 -11.33 -18.41 -19.02
N HIS A 255 -11.88 -19.10 -17.99
CA HIS A 255 -13.30 -19.51 -17.97
C HIS A 255 -14.27 -18.33 -17.96
N GLN A 256 -13.85 -17.20 -17.41
CA GLN A 256 -14.61 -15.95 -17.32
C GLN A 256 -13.80 -14.80 -17.88
N ALA A 257 -14.47 -13.78 -18.40
CA ALA A 257 -13.84 -12.52 -18.68
C ALA A 257 -13.56 -11.79 -17.37
N HIS A 258 -12.30 -11.36 -17.15
CA HIS A 258 -11.91 -10.49 -16.06
C HIS A 258 -11.76 -9.08 -16.62
N ILE A 259 -12.45 -8.11 -16.02
CA ILE A 259 -12.50 -6.75 -16.55
C ILE A 259 -12.14 -5.76 -15.45
N MET A 260 -11.23 -4.88 -15.78
CA MET A 260 -10.88 -3.73 -14.95
C MET A 260 -11.14 -2.43 -15.71
N MET A 261 -11.83 -1.50 -15.05
CA MET A 261 -12.17 -0.19 -15.60
C MET A 261 -11.84 0.88 -14.57
N GLY A 262 -11.07 1.90 -14.95
CA GLY A 262 -10.71 2.93 -13.97
C GLY A 262 -9.88 4.06 -14.55
N ALA A 263 -9.37 4.90 -13.66
CA ALA A 263 -8.59 6.09 -13.99
C ALA A 263 -7.63 6.45 -12.85
N ARG A 264 -6.72 7.39 -13.10
CA ARG A 264 -5.91 8.00 -12.05
C ARG A 264 -6.78 8.76 -11.07
N ALA A 265 -6.43 8.69 -9.79
CA ALA A 265 -7.15 9.29 -8.70
C ALA A 265 -6.27 10.27 -7.90
N PHE A 266 -6.84 10.87 -6.88
CA PHE A 266 -6.16 11.80 -5.99
C PHE A 266 -5.18 11.09 -5.06
N GLY A 267 -4.02 11.70 -4.83
CA GLY A 267 -3.10 11.29 -3.77
C GLY A 267 -3.66 11.54 -2.38
N GLY A 268 -3.04 10.92 -1.37
CA GLY A 268 -3.60 10.87 -0.01
C GLY A 268 -3.71 12.22 0.74
N ASN A 269 -2.94 13.23 0.32
CA ASN A 269 -3.02 14.59 0.87
C ASN A 269 -3.98 15.52 0.12
N HIS A 270 -4.52 15.08 -1.01
CA HIS A 270 -5.41 15.92 -1.82
C HIS A 270 -6.74 16.20 -1.09
N GLU A 271 -7.23 17.41 -1.17
CA GLU A 271 -8.45 17.84 -0.48
C GLU A 271 -9.71 17.04 -0.87
N LYS A 272 -9.80 16.60 -2.14
CA LYS A 272 -10.92 15.81 -2.67
C LYS A 272 -10.80 14.31 -2.35
N HIS A 273 -9.68 13.82 -1.82
CA HIS A 273 -9.44 12.39 -1.58
C HIS A 273 -10.53 11.76 -0.70
N LEU A 274 -10.91 12.41 0.40
CA LEU A 274 -11.92 11.87 1.32
C LEU A 274 -13.33 11.85 0.70
N ALA A 275 -13.65 12.83 -0.13
CA ALA A 275 -14.90 12.89 -0.88
C ALA A 275 -14.97 11.77 -1.92
N LEU A 276 -13.87 11.52 -2.64
CA LEU A 276 -13.75 10.39 -3.57
C LEU A 276 -13.86 9.05 -2.84
N PHE A 277 -13.25 8.89 -1.67
CA PHE A 277 -13.35 7.70 -0.85
C PHE A 277 -14.81 7.38 -0.49
N LEU A 278 -15.60 8.40 -0.11
CA LEU A 278 -17.04 8.23 0.13
C LEU A 278 -17.80 7.88 -1.16
N ALA A 279 -17.50 8.53 -2.29
CA ALA A 279 -18.10 8.24 -3.59
C ALA A 279 -17.81 6.79 -4.03
N ASN A 280 -16.56 6.33 -3.86
CA ASN A 280 -16.13 4.96 -4.15
C ASN A 280 -16.90 3.94 -3.30
N ASN A 281 -17.07 4.20 -2.02
CA ASN A 281 -17.84 3.31 -1.12
C ASN A 281 -19.30 3.20 -1.55
N ILE A 282 -19.93 4.28 -2.00
CA ILE A 282 -21.30 4.26 -2.53
C ILE A 282 -21.39 3.44 -3.81
N LEU A 283 -20.38 3.58 -4.69
CA LEU A 283 -20.35 2.94 -5.99
C LEU A 283 -20.18 1.42 -5.88
N GLY A 284 -19.13 0.96 -5.25
CA GLY A 284 -18.74 -0.46 -5.20
C GLY A 284 -17.97 -0.85 -3.95
N GLY A 285 -18.25 -0.20 -2.80
CA GLY A 285 -17.69 -0.61 -1.51
C GLY A 285 -18.14 -2.01 -1.08
N PRO A 286 -17.63 -2.53 0.04
CA PRO A 286 -17.72 -3.95 0.42
C PRO A 286 -19.14 -4.45 0.73
N GLY A 287 -20.13 -3.57 0.76
CA GLY A 287 -21.51 -3.95 1.06
C GLY A 287 -22.29 -4.43 -0.17
N LEU A 288 -23.14 -5.45 -0.03
CA LEU A 288 -24.03 -5.94 -1.08
C LEU A 288 -25.02 -4.86 -1.57
N SER A 289 -25.24 -3.82 -0.79
CA SER A 289 -26.09 -2.68 -1.11
C SER A 289 -25.42 -1.60 -1.95
N SER A 290 -24.15 -1.74 -2.29
CA SER A 290 -23.45 -0.81 -3.19
C SER A 290 -24.08 -0.80 -4.58
N ARG A 291 -23.97 0.33 -5.30
CA ARG A 291 -24.67 0.51 -6.59
C ARG A 291 -24.30 -0.56 -7.62
N LEU A 292 -23.02 -0.90 -7.74
CA LEU A 292 -22.57 -1.92 -8.68
C LEU A 292 -23.04 -3.31 -8.29
N ASN A 293 -22.97 -3.70 -7.01
CA ASN A 293 -23.51 -4.98 -6.55
C ASN A 293 -25.00 -5.10 -6.87
N LEU A 294 -25.80 -4.07 -6.54
CA LEU A 294 -27.23 -4.06 -6.86
C LEU A 294 -27.50 -4.11 -8.37
N ALA A 295 -26.68 -3.43 -9.18
CA ALA A 295 -26.92 -3.32 -10.61
C ALA A 295 -26.50 -4.56 -11.41
N LEU A 296 -25.36 -5.15 -11.08
CA LEU A 296 -24.76 -6.26 -11.82
C LEU A 296 -25.09 -7.63 -11.22
N ARG A 297 -24.97 -7.76 -9.89
CA ARG A 297 -25.11 -9.02 -9.19
C ARG A 297 -26.56 -9.26 -8.76
N GLU A 298 -27.09 -8.48 -7.84
CA GLU A 298 -28.38 -8.76 -7.17
C GLU A 298 -29.59 -8.72 -8.14
N LYS A 299 -29.65 -7.72 -9.03
CA LYS A 299 -30.77 -7.55 -9.97
C LYS A 299 -30.65 -8.37 -11.23
N ARG A 300 -29.45 -8.80 -11.63
CA ARG A 300 -29.23 -9.39 -12.95
C ARG A 300 -28.45 -10.68 -12.95
N GLY A 301 -27.72 -11.01 -11.88
CA GLY A 301 -26.90 -12.21 -11.80
C GLY A 301 -25.80 -12.31 -12.85
N LEU A 302 -25.26 -11.15 -13.32
CA LEU A 302 -24.30 -11.10 -14.41
C LEU A 302 -22.87 -11.33 -13.95
N VAL A 303 -22.58 -11.06 -12.65
CA VAL A 303 -21.27 -11.18 -12.06
C VAL A 303 -21.36 -11.90 -10.72
N TYR A 304 -20.34 -12.67 -10.37
CA TYR A 304 -20.20 -13.23 -9.03
C TYR A 304 -19.59 -12.20 -8.06
N THR A 305 -18.56 -11.52 -8.52
CA THR A 305 -17.86 -10.47 -7.75
C THR A 305 -17.83 -9.19 -8.55
N VAL A 306 -18.08 -8.07 -7.89
CA VAL A 306 -17.81 -6.72 -8.39
C VAL A 306 -17.39 -5.84 -7.23
N GLU A 307 -16.28 -5.14 -7.40
CA GLU A 307 -15.76 -4.22 -6.40
C GLU A 307 -15.22 -2.94 -7.06
N SER A 308 -15.20 -1.88 -6.27
CA SER A 308 -14.57 -0.62 -6.64
C SER A 308 -13.51 -0.27 -5.60
N THR A 309 -12.26 -0.20 -6.05
CA THR A 309 -11.08 0.03 -5.23
C THR A 309 -10.54 1.44 -5.40
N LEU A 310 -9.88 1.94 -4.38
CA LEU A 310 -9.15 3.20 -4.39
C LEU A 310 -7.79 2.98 -3.73
N THR A 311 -6.77 2.76 -4.56
CA THR A 311 -5.38 2.69 -4.14
C THR A 311 -4.80 4.08 -4.06
N THR A 312 -4.21 4.42 -2.93
CA THR A 312 -3.75 5.79 -2.65
C THR A 312 -2.24 5.81 -2.49
N TYR A 313 -1.59 6.60 -3.32
CA TYR A 313 -0.17 6.93 -3.24
C TYR A 313 0.04 8.33 -2.64
N THR A 314 1.28 8.70 -2.39
CA THR A 314 1.59 9.98 -1.74
C THR A 314 1.15 11.19 -2.57
N ASP A 315 1.33 11.16 -3.88
CA ASP A 315 1.09 12.25 -4.84
C ASP A 315 -0.04 11.97 -5.85
N THR A 316 -0.46 10.71 -5.99
CA THR A 316 -1.49 10.26 -6.94
C THR A 316 -2.30 9.11 -6.35
N GLY A 317 -3.16 8.49 -7.15
CA GLY A 317 -3.88 7.28 -6.79
C GLY A 317 -4.40 6.55 -8.03
N VAL A 318 -4.94 5.37 -7.79
CA VAL A 318 -5.68 4.56 -8.77
C VAL A 318 -7.07 4.33 -8.24
N TRP A 319 -8.05 4.65 -9.03
CA TRP A 319 -9.41 4.19 -8.83
C TRP A 319 -9.75 3.17 -9.92
N ALA A 320 -10.28 2.01 -9.52
CA ALA A 320 -10.64 0.96 -10.45
C ALA A 320 -11.88 0.19 -10.00
N ILE A 321 -12.64 -0.30 -10.98
CA ILE A 321 -13.72 -1.26 -10.81
C ILE A 321 -13.25 -2.57 -11.42
N TYR A 322 -13.27 -3.64 -10.64
CA TYR A 322 -13.03 -5.01 -11.09
C TYR A 322 -14.33 -5.81 -11.08
N PHE A 323 -14.55 -6.64 -12.08
CA PHE A 323 -15.59 -7.67 -12.09
C PHE A 323 -15.24 -8.85 -13.01
N GLY A 324 -15.69 -10.05 -12.61
CA GLY A 324 -15.66 -11.26 -13.42
C GLY A 324 -17.06 -11.58 -13.94
N CYS A 325 -17.19 -11.90 -15.24
CA CYS A 325 -18.46 -12.26 -15.87
C CYS A 325 -18.26 -13.28 -17.00
N ASP A 326 -19.35 -13.86 -17.51
CA ASP A 326 -19.29 -14.66 -18.73
C ASP A 326 -18.86 -13.81 -19.93
N HIS A 327 -18.08 -14.39 -20.85
CA HIS A 327 -17.52 -13.67 -21.99
C HIS A 327 -18.60 -12.95 -22.84
N HIS A 328 -19.78 -13.57 -23.01
CA HIS A 328 -20.89 -12.99 -23.79
C HIS A 328 -21.59 -11.81 -23.08
N ASP A 329 -21.45 -11.69 -21.75
CA ASP A 329 -22.04 -10.59 -20.98
C ASP A 329 -21.08 -9.40 -20.76
N ALA A 330 -19.80 -9.51 -21.15
CA ALA A 330 -18.78 -8.48 -20.92
C ALA A 330 -19.20 -7.08 -21.36
N GLU A 331 -19.68 -6.93 -22.61
CA GLU A 331 -20.11 -5.64 -23.14
C GLU A 331 -21.34 -5.07 -22.45
N LYS A 332 -22.25 -5.95 -22.00
CA LYS A 332 -23.44 -5.56 -21.25
C LYS A 332 -23.06 -5.06 -19.84
N CYS A 333 -22.12 -5.76 -19.16
CA CYS A 333 -21.60 -5.35 -17.87
C CYS A 333 -20.91 -3.99 -17.95
N LYS A 334 -20.00 -3.79 -18.91
CA LYS A 334 -19.32 -2.48 -19.13
C LYS A 334 -20.31 -1.34 -19.34
N ARG A 335 -21.38 -1.55 -20.11
CA ARG A 335 -22.45 -0.55 -20.31
C ARG A 335 -23.20 -0.23 -19.03
N ILE A 336 -23.46 -1.22 -18.17
CA ILE A 336 -24.14 -1.02 -16.89
C ILE A 336 -23.23 -0.24 -15.93
N VAL A 337 -21.93 -0.59 -15.87
CA VAL A 337 -20.93 0.15 -15.07
C VAL A 337 -20.91 1.63 -15.52
N LYS A 338 -20.71 1.90 -16.80
CA LYS A 338 -20.71 3.28 -17.33
C LYS A 338 -21.98 4.05 -16.98
N LYS A 339 -23.14 3.38 -17.01
CA LYS A 339 -24.41 4.00 -16.62
C LYS A 339 -24.47 4.36 -15.14
N GLU A 340 -23.96 3.53 -14.25
CA GLU A 340 -23.92 3.83 -12.81
C GLU A 340 -22.92 4.95 -12.48
N LEU A 341 -21.79 5.00 -13.19
CA LEU A 341 -20.82 6.12 -13.12
C LEU A 341 -21.48 7.43 -13.57
N GLN A 342 -22.12 7.43 -14.74
CA GLN A 342 -22.81 8.61 -15.26
C GLN A 342 -23.82 9.17 -14.26
N ARG A 343 -24.60 8.31 -13.59
CA ARG A 343 -25.56 8.71 -12.55
C ARG A 343 -24.93 9.39 -11.34
N LEU A 344 -23.68 9.07 -11.02
CA LEU A 344 -22.94 9.77 -9.95
C LEU A 344 -22.38 11.10 -10.43
N CYS A 345 -22.10 11.21 -11.74
CA CYS A 345 -21.59 12.44 -12.36
C CYS A 345 -22.68 13.43 -12.72
N ASP A 346 -23.95 13.00 -12.91
CA ASP A 346 -25.02 13.86 -13.42
C ASP A 346 -25.53 14.88 -12.39
N ALA A 347 -25.58 14.50 -11.12
CA ALA A 347 -26.09 15.38 -10.06
C ALA A 347 -25.56 15.00 -8.66
N PRO A 348 -25.49 15.98 -7.74
CA PRO A 348 -25.18 15.72 -6.34
C PRO A 348 -26.16 14.74 -5.68
N LEU A 349 -25.72 14.07 -4.63
CA LEU A 349 -26.57 13.22 -3.82
C LEU A 349 -27.62 14.05 -3.09
N SER A 350 -28.84 13.50 -2.93
CA SER A 350 -29.79 14.09 -1.99
C SER A 350 -29.29 14.02 -0.55
N ASP A 351 -29.74 14.92 0.32
CA ASP A 351 -29.35 14.94 1.75
C ASP A 351 -29.60 13.60 2.43
N LYS A 352 -30.71 12.95 2.11
CA LYS A 352 -31.04 11.60 2.64
C LYS A 352 -30.03 10.56 2.19
N ALA A 353 -29.61 10.57 0.93
CA ALA A 353 -28.63 9.63 0.37
C ALA A 353 -27.24 9.87 0.97
N LEU A 354 -26.82 11.14 1.04
CA LEU A 354 -25.56 11.51 1.68
C LEU A 354 -25.50 11.11 3.14
N ALA A 355 -26.55 11.39 3.91
CA ALA A 355 -26.62 11.01 5.32
C ALA A 355 -26.57 9.47 5.51
N ALA A 356 -27.20 8.71 4.62
CA ALA A 356 -27.12 7.24 4.65
C ALA A 356 -25.71 6.73 4.34
N ALA A 357 -25.04 7.27 3.29
CA ALA A 357 -23.69 6.90 2.93
C ALA A 357 -22.69 7.22 4.04
N LYS A 358 -22.78 8.39 4.66
CA LYS A 358 -21.94 8.77 5.81
C LYS A 358 -22.13 7.80 6.99
N ARG A 359 -23.36 7.46 7.36
CA ARG A 359 -23.59 6.48 8.43
C ARG A 359 -22.99 5.13 8.14
N GLN A 360 -23.10 4.66 6.89
CA GLN A 360 -22.54 3.37 6.47
C GLN A 360 -21.03 3.35 6.60
N ILE A 361 -20.33 4.32 5.99
CA ILE A 361 -18.87 4.35 6.00
C ILE A 361 -18.29 4.59 7.40
N ILE A 362 -18.94 5.41 8.23
CA ILE A 362 -18.54 5.61 9.63
C ILE A 362 -18.66 4.30 10.42
N GLY A 363 -19.72 3.51 10.19
CA GLY A 363 -19.85 2.19 10.78
C GLY A 363 -18.75 1.23 10.34
N GLN A 364 -18.43 1.20 9.05
CA GLN A 364 -17.33 0.38 8.50
C GLN A 364 -15.97 0.79 9.09
N ILE A 365 -15.69 2.09 9.18
CA ILE A 365 -14.48 2.61 9.82
C ILE A 365 -14.43 2.21 11.30
N ALA A 366 -15.55 2.33 12.02
CA ALA A 366 -15.57 1.94 13.42
C ALA A 366 -15.20 0.47 13.62
N LEU A 367 -15.74 -0.43 12.77
CA LEU A 367 -15.43 -1.86 12.80
C LEU A 367 -13.97 -2.16 12.38
N SER A 368 -13.42 -1.42 11.41
CA SER A 368 -12.03 -1.63 10.97
C SER A 368 -11.00 -1.29 12.04
N TYR A 369 -11.34 -0.41 12.97
CA TYR A 369 -10.47 -0.06 14.11
C TYR A 369 -10.40 -1.15 15.19
N ASP A 370 -11.20 -2.21 15.10
CA ASP A 370 -11.09 -3.39 15.98
C ASP A 370 -9.97 -4.36 15.50
N ASN A 371 -9.46 -4.18 14.27
CA ASN A 371 -8.23 -4.83 13.81
C ASN A 371 -7.02 -3.98 14.21
N PHE A 372 -6.46 -4.27 15.39
CA PHE A 372 -5.39 -3.46 15.97
C PHE A 372 -4.07 -3.55 15.20
N GLU A 373 -3.80 -4.65 14.51
CA GLU A 373 -2.63 -4.78 13.63
C GLU A 373 -2.73 -3.81 12.45
N SER A 374 -3.85 -3.82 11.74
CA SER A 374 -4.10 -2.88 10.63
C SER A 374 -4.05 -1.41 11.09
N VAL A 375 -4.53 -1.12 12.31
CA VAL A 375 -4.44 0.22 12.91
C VAL A 375 -2.99 0.61 13.17
N ALA A 376 -2.18 -0.29 13.72
CA ALA A 376 -0.77 -0.06 14.00
C ALA A 376 0.04 0.18 12.71
N ILE A 377 -0.11 -0.68 11.72
CA ILE A 377 0.53 -0.54 10.40
C ILE A 377 0.09 0.76 9.73
N GLY A 378 -1.21 1.05 9.71
CA GLY A 378 -1.76 2.28 9.14
C GLY A 378 -1.24 3.55 9.84
N MET A 379 -0.98 3.50 11.13
CA MET A 379 -0.35 4.58 11.90
C MET A 379 1.10 4.80 11.44
N GLY A 380 1.87 3.72 11.28
CA GLY A 380 3.24 3.75 10.76
C GLY A 380 3.31 4.33 9.35
N LYS A 381 2.52 3.81 8.42
CA LYS A 381 2.44 4.29 7.03
C LYS A 381 2.04 5.77 6.94
N ARG A 382 1.07 6.21 7.74
CA ARG A 382 0.68 7.64 7.74
C ARG A 382 1.77 8.55 8.27
N MET A 383 2.49 8.14 9.31
CA MET A 383 3.64 8.88 9.81
C MET A 383 4.78 8.90 8.77
N LEU A 384 5.01 7.78 8.06
CA LEU A 384 6.01 7.65 7.02
C LEU A 384 5.76 8.65 5.88
N HIS A 385 4.58 8.57 5.26
CA HIS A 385 4.24 9.31 4.04
C HIS A 385 3.80 10.74 4.28
N TYR A 386 3.18 11.04 5.43
CA TYR A 386 2.55 12.35 5.66
C TYR A 386 3.09 13.10 6.88
N GLY A 387 4.02 12.51 7.64
CA GLY A 387 4.60 13.12 8.84
C GLY A 387 3.60 13.41 9.95
N ARG A 388 2.41 12.81 9.89
CA ARG A 388 1.32 13.05 10.83
C ARG A 388 0.45 11.81 11.03
N THR A 389 -0.17 11.71 12.20
CA THR A 389 -1.17 10.69 12.52
C THR A 389 -2.58 11.25 12.39
N GLN A 390 -3.56 10.37 12.31
CA GLN A 390 -4.97 10.73 12.33
C GLN A 390 -5.73 9.77 13.24
N THR A 391 -6.49 10.32 14.20
CA THR A 391 -7.35 9.50 15.06
C THR A 391 -8.64 9.12 14.35
N LYS A 392 -9.29 8.06 14.84
CA LYS A 392 -10.61 7.62 14.35
C LYS A 392 -11.65 8.75 14.43
N GLU A 393 -11.68 9.47 15.56
CA GLU A 393 -12.62 10.57 15.81
C GLU A 393 -12.44 11.68 14.77
N LYS A 394 -11.20 12.08 14.51
CA LYS A 394 -10.90 13.11 13.51
C LYS A 394 -11.24 12.68 12.09
N MET A 395 -11.07 11.39 11.77
CA MET A 395 -11.50 10.85 10.48
C MET A 395 -13.02 10.91 10.34
N ILE A 396 -13.77 10.49 11.37
CA ILE A 396 -15.23 10.54 11.42
C ILE A 396 -15.74 11.98 11.29
N GLU A 397 -15.16 12.93 12.03
CA GLU A 397 -15.50 14.37 11.96
C GLU A 397 -15.35 14.90 10.52
N ARG A 398 -14.25 14.59 9.85
CA ARG A 398 -14.01 14.99 8.47
C ARG A 398 -15.04 14.39 7.51
N ILE A 399 -15.45 13.13 7.69
CA ILE A 399 -16.49 12.50 6.87
C ILE A 399 -17.85 13.16 7.13
N GLN A 400 -18.17 13.47 8.38
CA GLN A 400 -19.41 14.17 8.73
C GLN A 400 -19.49 15.56 8.10
N ALA A 401 -18.37 16.25 7.94
CA ALA A 401 -18.29 17.58 7.35
C ALA A 401 -18.44 17.60 5.81
N LEU A 402 -18.30 16.46 5.11
CA LEU A 402 -18.43 16.43 3.64
C LEU A 402 -19.81 16.90 3.18
N THR A 403 -19.86 17.65 2.09
CA THR A 403 -21.12 18.07 1.42
C THR A 403 -21.40 17.20 0.19
N ALA A 404 -22.65 17.25 -0.29
CA ALA A 404 -23.05 16.52 -1.49
C ALA A 404 -22.30 17.03 -2.73
N GLU A 405 -22.04 18.32 -2.79
CA GLU A 405 -21.29 19.00 -3.86
C GLU A 405 -19.84 18.54 -3.88
N GLN A 406 -19.19 18.41 -2.71
CA GLN A 406 -17.81 17.93 -2.64
C GLN A 406 -17.68 16.47 -3.14
N VAL A 407 -18.63 15.62 -2.77
CA VAL A 407 -18.67 14.21 -3.23
C VAL A 407 -18.92 14.13 -4.73
N TRP A 408 -19.84 14.94 -5.24
CA TRP A 408 -20.17 15.03 -6.65
C TRP A 408 -19.00 15.58 -7.49
N ASP A 409 -18.34 16.64 -7.02
CA ASP A 409 -17.20 17.24 -7.72
C ASP A 409 -16.03 16.24 -7.84
N ALA A 410 -15.71 15.52 -6.76
CA ALA A 410 -14.71 14.47 -6.78
C ALA A 410 -15.09 13.31 -7.72
N ALA A 411 -16.36 12.90 -7.72
CA ALA A 411 -16.86 11.85 -8.61
C ALA A 411 -16.81 12.26 -10.08
N LYS A 412 -17.21 13.47 -10.42
CA LYS A 412 -17.15 13.99 -11.81
C LYS A 412 -15.74 13.98 -12.37
N GLU A 413 -14.75 14.29 -11.55
CA GLU A 413 -13.36 14.37 -11.99
C GLU A 413 -12.78 12.98 -12.26
N VAL A 414 -13.12 11.99 -11.43
CA VAL A 414 -12.48 10.65 -11.49
C VAL A 414 -13.36 9.63 -12.22
N PHE A 415 -14.68 9.65 -12.01
CA PHE A 415 -15.60 8.63 -12.54
C PHE A 415 -16.14 8.92 -13.94
N ASN A 416 -15.52 9.84 -14.66
CA ASN A 416 -15.98 10.20 -16.01
C ASN A 416 -15.94 8.97 -16.95
N PRO A 417 -17.10 8.50 -17.47
CA PRO A 417 -17.14 7.27 -18.29
C PRO A 417 -16.40 7.35 -19.63
N GLU A 418 -16.12 8.56 -20.11
CA GLU A 418 -15.42 8.80 -21.39
C GLU A 418 -13.89 8.68 -21.25
N ASN A 419 -13.36 8.81 -20.03
CA ASN A 419 -11.91 8.87 -19.77
C ASN A 419 -11.35 7.59 -19.15
N LEU A 420 -12.08 6.48 -19.19
CA LEU A 420 -11.67 5.25 -18.54
C LEU A 420 -10.60 4.51 -19.33
N THR A 421 -9.59 4.04 -18.63
CA THR A 421 -8.77 2.91 -19.09
C THR A 421 -9.55 1.61 -18.84
N ILE A 422 -9.52 0.69 -19.80
CA ILE A 422 -10.19 -0.61 -19.69
C ILE A 422 -9.18 -1.70 -20.02
N LEU A 423 -9.01 -2.64 -19.11
CA LEU A 423 -8.25 -3.86 -19.33
C LEU A 423 -9.22 -5.05 -19.24
N GLU A 424 -9.14 -5.95 -20.21
CA GLU A 424 -9.98 -7.14 -20.27
C GLU A 424 -9.15 -8.37 -20.59
N TYR A 425 -9.25 -9.40 -19.76
CA TYR A 425 -8.76 -10.76 -20.04
C TYR A 425 -9.91 -11.62 -20.55
N ARG A 426 -9.65 -12.37 -21.65
CA ARG A 426 -10.59 -13.29 -22.27
C ARG A 426 -9.96 -14.66 -22.50
#